data_3fcf6d1cfcb56568fab40e7bd1b4e908
#
_entry.id   3fcf6d1cfcb56568fab40e7bd1b4e908
#
_cell.length_a   1.000
_cell.length_b   1.000
_cell.length_c   1.000
_cell.angle_alpha   90.00
_cell.angle_beta   90.00
_cell.angle_gamma   90.00
#
_symmetry.space_group_name_H-M   'P 1'
#
loop_
_entity.id
_entity.type
_entity.pdbx_description
1 polymer ?
#
loop_
_entity_poly.entity_id
_entity_poly.type
_entity_poly.pdbx_seq_one_letter_code
_entity_poly.pdbx_strand_id
1 'polypeptide(L)'
;MVVVYKISDNTREKMIEYYEDKQREKTPPYAVFQAEEAGTIITLYESGKVMFQGISADIDANMWRDMEAHLNNGKMPEEKKKKEKEKKDEKELFEERKKYYYINSIGSDEVGTGDFFGPVVVTASYVSKDNIPFLEELGVRDSKKLTDQKILEVVPKIIKKIPYETVIYTNTDYNNHPEYNMNKVKAILHNKAILGLMKKNNFNYDKVVIDQFCYPRNYFGYLKESNNVFRKIDFTTKAEDKCLSVACGSLISRYVFIKEMDKISKMLGAPVPKGAGIKVDEFGKEIVKKYGKDILKKTAKLNFKNTDKILKDWFFKSVFYNYLILSMICFSPFNFFRSKCFNSTRNVTNHKYRIIK
;
A
#
# COMPACT_ATOMS: atom_id res chain seq x y z
N MET A 1 7.38 0.03 -19.24
CA MET A 1 5.98 -0.10 -19.66
C MET A 1 5.58 -1.56 -19.63
N VAL A 2 4.28 -1.90 -19.43
CA VAL A 2 3.78 -3.30 -19.48
C VAL A 2 2.53 -3.33 -20.35
N VAL A 3 2.50 -4.20 -21.34
CA VAL A 3 1.35 -4.45 -22.22
C VAL A 3 0.96 -5.92 -22.13
N VAL A 4 -0.33 -6.22 -21.96
CA VAL A 4 -0.83 -7.60 -21.87
C VAL A 4 -2.10 -7.76 -22.69
N TYR A 5 -2.15 -8.79 -23.53
CA TYR A 5 -3.36 -9.17 -24.25
C TYR A 5 -3.36 -10.67 -24.56
N LYS A 6 -4.47 -11.19 -25.10
CA LYS A 6 -4.62 -12.59 -25.49
C LYS A 6 -4.44 -12.73 -27.00
N ILE A 7 -3.75 -13.79 -27.42
CA ILE A 7 -3.52 -14.14 -28.83
C ILE A 7 -4.22 -15.46 -29.18
N SER A 8 -4.43 -15.67 -30.47
CA SER A 8 -4.92 -16.93 -31.04
C SER A 8 -3.82 -17.99 -31.09
N ASP A 9 -4.22 -19.23 -31.32
CA ASP A 9 -3.28 -20.34 -31.44
C ASP A 9 -2.35 -20.17 -32.64
N ASN A 10 -2.82 -19.61 -33.75
CA ASN A 10 -2.00 -19.33 -34.94
C ASN A 10 -0.86 -18.35 -34.64
N THR A 11 -1.15 -17.28 -33.92
CA THR A 11 -0.15 -16.29 -33.50
C THR A 11 0.77 -16.86 -32.43
N ARG A 12 0.23 -17.71 -31.56
CA ARG A 12 1.01 -18.41 -30.53
C ARG A 12 2.11 -19.28 -31.15
N GLU A 13 1.79 -20.07 -32.15
CA GLU A 13 2.75 -20.91 -32.87
C GLU A 13 3.86 -20.05 -33.51
N LYS A 14 3.48 -18.95 -34.17
CA LYS A 14 4.43 -18.01 -34.76
C LYS A 14 5.33 -17.32 -33.71
N MET A 15 4.81 -17.00 -32.53
CA MET A 15 5.60 -16.43 -31.43
C MET A 15 6.61 -17.45 -30.89
N ILE A 16 6.21 -18.71 -30.72
CA ILE A 16 7.10 -19.76 -30.25
C ILE A 16 8.27 -19.95 -31.24
N GLU A 17 7.98 -20.00 -32.53
CA GLU A 17 8.98 -20.10 -33.59
C GLU A 17 9.95 -18.91 -33.61
N TYR A 18 9.40 -17.68 -33.53
CA TYR A 18 10.18 -16.43 -33.59
C TYR A 18 11.14 -16.24 -32.41
N TYR A 19 10.71 -16.64 -31.20
CA TYR A 19 11.49 -16.46 -29.98
C TYR A 19 12.28 -17.72 -29.57
N GLU A 20 12.36 -18.75 -30.37
CA GLU A 20 12.98 -20.04 -30.03
C GLU A 20 14.46 -19.86 -29.56
N ASP A 21 15.21 -19.02 -30.26
CA ASP A 21 16.62 -18.73 -30.00
C ASP A 21 16.86 -17.62 -28.96
N LYS A 22 15.81 -16.99 -28.47
CA LYS A 22 15.84 -15.82 -27.57
C LYS A 22 15.24 -16.13 -26.19
N GLN A 23 14.94 -17.40 -25.90
CA GLN A 23 14.33 -17.82 -24.68
C GLN A 23 15.30 -17.76 -23.49
N ARG A 24 14.79 -17.36 -22.34
CA ARG A 24 15.51 -17.38 -21.08
C ARG A 24 15.49 -18.78 -20.46
N GLU A 25 16.56 -19.16 -19.76
CA GLU A 25 16.67 -20.48 -19.09
C GLU A 25 15.58 -20.72 -18.03
N LYS A 26 15.07 -19.65 -17.40
CA LYS A 26 14.04 -19.74 -16.36
C LYS A 26 12.77 -19.05 -16.82
N THR A 27 11.68 -19.79 -16.88
CA THR A 27 10.34 -19.29 -17.18
C THR A 27 9.50 -19.16 -15.90
N PRO A 28 8.59 -18.15 -15.81
CA PRO A 28 7.61 -18.07 -14.73
C PRO A 28 6.66 -19.29 -14.74
N PRO A 29 6.01 -19.61 -13.59
CA PRO A 29 4.99 -20.65 -13.55
C PRO A 29 3.88 -20.39 -14.59
N TYR A 30 3.43 -21.45 -15.27
CA TYR A 30 2.39 -21.41 -16.33
C TYR A 30 2.80 -20.61 -17.58
N ALA A 31 4.06 -20.28 -17.77
CA ALA A 31 4.55 -19.71 -19.03
C ALA A 31 5.03 -20.80 -19.98
N VAL A 32 4.68 -20.65 -21.25
CA VAL A 32 5.16 -21.48 -22.35
C VAL A 32 6.63 -21.15 -22.63
N PHE A 33 6.96 -19.84 -22.67
CA PHE A 33 8.31 -19.32 -22.71
C PHE A 33 8.40 -17.92 -22.09
N GLN A 34 9.60 -17.52 -21.72
CA GLN A 34 9.98 -16.13 -21.50
C GLN A 34 11.21 -15.83 -22.35
N ALA A 35 11.11 -14.82 -23.20
CA ALA A 35 12.19 -14.38 -24.08
C ALA A 35 12.58 -12.92 -23.79
N GLU A 36 13.78 -12.54 -24.26
CA GLU A 36 14.25 -11.15 -24.13
C GLU A 36 14.79 -10.69 -25.49
N GLU A 37 14.27 -9.55 -25.98
CA GLU A 37 14.72 -8.92 -27.22
C GLU A 37 14.74 -7.40 -27.06
N ALA A 38 15.85 -6.77 -27.45
CA ALA A 38 16.00 -5.32 -27.46
C ALA A 38 15.51 -4.58 -26.20
N GLY A 39 15.71 -5.19 -25.00
CA GLY A 39 15.31 -4.62 -23.72
C GLY A 39 13.82 -4.78 -23.38
N THR A 40 13.10 -5.60 -24.18
CA THR A 40 11.73 -6.05 -23.87
C THR A 40 11.77 -7.51 -23.42
N ILE A 41 11.10 -7.81 -22.32
CA ILE A 41 10.87 -9.17 -21.84
C ILE A 41 9.47 -9.58 -22.30
N ILE A 42 9.39 -10.68 -23.07
CA ILE A 42 8.17 -11.23 -23.61
C ILE A 42 7.85 -12.53 -22.87
N THR A 43 6.68 -12.63 -22.26
CA THR A 43 6.23 -13.85 -21.58
C THR A 43 4.93 -14.32 -22.19
N LEU A 44 4.93 -15.52 -22.78
CA LEU A 44 3.75 -16.18 -23.29
C LEU A 44 3.28 -17.22 -22.28
N TYR A 45 2.01 -17.14 -21.88
CA TYR A 45 1.39 -18.06 -20.92
C TYR A 45 0.56 -19.15 -21.62
N GLU A 46 0.42 -20.29 -20.95
CA GLU A 46 -0.44 -21.40 -21.40
C GLU A 46 -1.88 -20.98 -21.72
N SER A 47 -2.38 -19.97 -21.03
CA SER A 47 -3.70 -19.39 -21.26
C SER A 47 -3.86 -18.62 -22.58
N GLY A 48 -2.81 -18.52 -23.39
CA GLY A 48 -2.76 -17.70 -24.60
C GLY A 48 -2.58 -16.21 -24.34
N LYS A 49 -2.33 -15.77 -23.08
CA LYS A 49 -1.94 -14.39 -22.78
C LYS A 49 -0.47 -14.19 -23.07
N VAL A 50 -0.16 -13.05 -23.67
CA VAL A 50 1.21 -12.58 -23.85
C VAL A 50 1.41 -11.27 -23.08
N MET A 51 2.56 -11.14 -22.43
CA MET A 51 2.95 -9.96 -21.67
C MET A 51 4.30 -9.44 -22.21
N PHE A 52 4.34 -8.16 -22.52
CA PHE A 52 5.53 -7.42 -22.95
C PHE A 52 5.91 -6.44 -21.84
N GLN A 53 7.16 -6.49 -21.37
CA GLN A 53 7.67 -5.63 -20.30
C GLN A 53 9.01 -5.03 -20.72
N GLY A 54 9.12 -3.71 -20.69
CA GLY A 54 10.38 -3.03 -21.05
C GLY A 54 10.15 -1.63 -21.60
N ILE A 55 11.23 -1.04 -22.11
CA ILE A 55 11.21 0.31 -22.68
C ILE A 55 10.44 0.32 -24.00
N SER A 56 10.62 -0.71 -24.84
CA SER A 56 9.99 -0.86 -26.17
C SER A 56 8.78 -1.81 -26.17
N ALA A 57 8.20 -2.09 -25.00
CA ALA A 57 7.11 -3.06 -24.86
C ALA A 57 5.85 -2.73 -25.69
N ASP A 58 5.58 -1.48 -25.96
CA ASP A 58 4.50 -1.02 -26.83
C ASP A 58 4.77 -1.28 -28.31
N ILE A 59 6.01 -1.12 -28.76
CA ILE A 59 6.42 -1.36 -30.14
C ILE A 59 6.29 -2.86 -30.45
N ASP A 60 6.87 -3.72 -29.60
CA ASP A 60 6.82 -5.16 -29.77
C ASP A 60 5.38 -5.69 -29.65
N ALA A 61 4.61 -5.15 -28.73
CA ALA A 61 3.19 -5.49 -28.57
C ALA A 61 2.36 -5.10 -29.80
N ASN A 62 2.63 -3.97 -30.43
CA ASN A 62 1.92 -3.55 -31.63
C ASN A 62 2.29 -4.40 -32.84
N MET A 63 3.57 -4.73 -33.02
CA MET A 63 4.02 -5.65 -34.07
C MET A 63 3.25 -7.00 -34.01
N TRP A 64 3.13 -7.58 -32.84
CA TRP A 64 2.41 -8.84 -32.65
C TRP A 64 0.89 -8.70 -32.72
N ARG A 65 0.33 -7.51 -32.42
CA ARG A 65 -1.10 -7.21 -32.69
C ARG A 65 -1.39 -7.15 -34.18
N ASP A 66 -0.52 -6.55 -34.96
CA ASP A 66 -0.65 -6.48 -36.42
C ASP A 66 -0.55 -7.90 -37.02
N MET A 67 0.36 -8.73 -36.50
CA MET A 67 0.47 -10.15 -36.87
C MET A 67 -0.80 -10.93 -36.52
N GLU A 68 -1.35 -10.76 -35.32
CA GLU A 68 -2.62 -11.36 -34.88
C GLU A 68 -3.77 -10.97 -35.81
N ALA A 69 -3.87 -9.69 -36.14
CA ALA A 69 -4.89 -9.20 -37.08
C ALA A 69 -4.73 -9.80 -38.48
N HIS A 70 -3.50 -9.92 -38.96
CA HIS A 70 -3.20 -10.50 -40.28
C HIS A 70 -3.57 -12.00 -40.35
N LEU A 71 -3.17 -12.78 -39.35
CA LEU A 71 -3.41 -14.23 -39.31
C LEU A 71 -4.88 -14.59 -39.06
N ASN A 72 -5.68 -13.69 -38.49
CA ASN A 72 -7.06 -13.95 -38.08
C ASN A 72 -8.10 -13.11 -38.84
N ASN A 73 -7.79 -12.67 -40.08
CA ASN A 73 -8.71 -11.89 -40.94
C ASN A 73 -9.29 -10.64 -40.23
N GLY A 74 -8.47 -9.91 -39.50
CA GLY A 74 -8.86 -8.69 -38.79
C GLY A 74 -9.68 -8.91 -37.50
N LYS A 75 -9.88 -10.14 -37.07
CA LYS A 75 -10.60 -10.45 -35.85
C LYS A 75 -9.65 -10.49 -34.66
N MET A 76 -9.64 -9.44 -33.84
CA MET A 76 -8.98 -9.44 -32.55
C MET A 76 -9.84 -10.15 -31.50
N PRO A 77 -9.36 -11.25 -30.87
CA PRO A 77 -10.17 -12.02 -29.91
C PRO A 77 -10.56 -11.23 -28.64
N GLU A 78 -9.82 -10.19 -28.29
CA GLU A 78 -9.96 -9.51 -26.99
C GLU A 78 -10.89 -8.29 -26.96
N GLU A 79 -11.11 -7.57 -28.04
CA GLU A 79 -11.94 -6.36 -27.96
C GLU A 79 -13.42 -6.68 -27.63
N LYS A 80 -13.96 -7.80 -28.11
CA LYS A 80 -15.32 -8.23 -27.76
C LYS A 80 -15.44 -8.66 -26.30
N LYS A 81 -14.49 -9.46 -25.80
CA LYS A 81 -14.54 -9.94 -24.41
C LYS A 81 -14.27 -8.82 -23.40
N LYS A 82 -13.42 -7.84 -23.74
CA LYS A 82 -13.15 -6.69 -22.88
C LYS A 82 -14.37 -5.78 -22.79
N LYS A 83 -15.01 -5.44 -23.93
CA LYS A 83 -16.24 -4.64 -23.96
C LYS A 83 -17.45 -5.36 -23.31
N GLU A 84 -17.58 -6.68 -23.46
CA GLU A 84 -18.61 -7.46 -22.77
C GLU A 84 -18.37 -7.54 -21.26
N LYS A 85 -17.11 -7.70 -20.85
CA LYS A 85 -16.73 -7.71 -19.44
C LYS A 85 -16.91 -6.32 -18.81
N GLU A 86 -16.46 -5.26 -19.48
CA GLU A 86 -16.67 -3.87 -19.02
C GLU A 86 -18.16 -3.53 -18.89
N LYS A 87 -19.00 -3.91 -19.87
CA LYS A 87 -20.47 -3.72 -19.80
C LYS A 87 -21.13 -4.55 -18.70
N LYS A 88 -20.63 -5.77 -18.45
CA LYS A 88 -21.13 -6.62 -17.36
C LYS A 88 -20.72 -6.04 -16.00
N ASP A 89 -19.47 -5.62 -15.89
CA ASP A 89 -18.94 -4.96 -14.69
C ASP A 89 -19.68 -3.63 -14.41
N GLU A 90 -20.00 -2.83 -15.44
CA GLU A 90 -20.79 -1.60 -15.29
C GLU A 90 -22.23 -1.85 -14.85
N LYS A 91 -22.89 -2.88 -15.40
CA LYS A 91 -24.25 -3.25 -15.00
C LYS A 91 -24.29 -3.77 -13.58
N GLU A 92 -23.34 -4.61 -13.20
CA GLU A 92 -23.20 -5.12 -11.85
C GLU A 92 -22.91 -3.98 -10.85
N LEU A 93 -22.02 -3.05 -11.20
CA LEU A 93 -21.73 -1.85 -10.41
C LEU A 93 -22.97 -0.94 -10.29
N PHE A 94 -23.78 -0.82 -11.33
CA PHE A 94 -25.03 -0.05 -11.28
C PHE A 94 -26.06 -0.66 -10.32
N GLU A 95 -26.25 -2.00 -10.34
CA GLU A 95 -27.15 -2.67 -9.41
C GLU A 95 -26.62 -2.61 -7.95
N GLU A 96 -25.30 -2.73 -7.76
CA GLU A 96 -24.70 -2.58 -6.43
C GLU A 96 -24.80 -1.13 -5.90
N ARG A 97 -24.72 -0.13 -6.79
CA ARG A 97 -24.98 1.28 -6.42
C ARG A 97 -26.40 1.49 -5.92
N LYS A 98 -27.41 0.89 -6.56
CA LYS A 98 -28.79 0.93 -6.04
C LYS A 98 -28.88 0.40 -4.61
N LYS A 99 -28.09 -0.62 -4.28
CA LYS A 99 -28.08 -1.27 -2.97
C LYS A 99 -27.42 -0.44 -1.87
N TYR A 100 -26.41 0.38 -2.21
CA TYR A 100 -25.56 1.04 -1.21
C TYR A 100 -25.52 2.57 -1.32
N TYR A 101 -25.88 3.14 -2.47
CA TYR A 101 -25.69 4.57 -2.75
C TYR A 101 -26.81 5.43 -2.17
N TYR A 102 -28.07 5.06 -2.42
CA TYR A 102 -29.26 5.86 -2.05
C TYR A 102 -29.87 5.43 -0.72
N ILE A 103 -29.06 5.14 0.27
CA ILE A 103 -29.47 4.68 1.60
C ILE A 103 -28.82 5.53 2.68
N ASN A 104 -29.39 5.51 3.89
CA ASN A 104 -28.69 6.00 5.07
C ASN A 104 -27.62 4.98 5.46
N SER A 105 -26.35 5.36 5.46
CA SER A 105 -25.28 4.39 5.71
C SER A 105 -24.19 4.92 6.62
N ILE A 106 -23.56 4.01 7.35
CA ILE A 106 -22.26 4.22 7.98
C ILE A 106 -21.25 3.49 7.14
N GLY A 107 -20.16 4.17 6.74
CA GLY A 107 -19.08 3.59 5.97
C GLY A 107 -17.73 3.88 6.60
N SER A 108 -16.77 2.99 6.39
CA SER A 108 -15.43 3.16 6.94
C SER A 108 -14.36 2.73 5.94
N ASP A 109 -13.30 3.56 5.82
CA ASP A 109 -12.14 3.32 4.95
C ASP A 109 -10.85 3.79 5.60
N GLU A 110 -9.70 3.31 5.08
CA GLU A 110 -8.38 3.57 5.63
C GLU A 110 -7.41 4.17 4.62
N VAL A 111 -6.38 4.87 5.14
CA VAL A 111 -5.23 5.39 4.40
C VAL A 111 -3.93 5.17 5.18
N GLY A 112 -2.80 5.06 4.47
CA GLY A 112 -1.48 4.96 5.08
C GLY A 112 -0.96 3.54 5.29
N THR A 113 -1.71 2.51 4.87
CA THR A 113 -1.33 1.10 5.04
C THR A 113 -0.16 0.67 4.15
N GLY A 114 0.01 1.33 3.00
CA GLY A 114 1.10 1.10 2.03
C GLY A 114 2.26 2.08 2.14
N ASP A 115 2.21 3.03 3.07
CA ASP A 115 3.23 4.05 3.27
C ASP A 115 4.20 3.66 4.38
N PHE A 116 5.50 3.73 4.12
CA PHE A 116 6.53 3.48 5.14
C PHE A 116 6.49 4.54 6.22
N PHE A 117 6.49 5.82 5.83
CA PHE A 117 6.34 6.94 6.75
C PHE A 117 4.86 7.24 7.02
N GLY A 118 4.60 7.80 8.19
CA GLY A 118 3.28 8.25 8.60
C GLY A 118 2.39 7.16 9.19
N PRO A 119 1.27 7.57 9.80
CA PRO A 119 0.35 6.70 10.55
C PRO A 119 -0.51 5.83 9.61
N VAL A 120 -1.29 4.95 10.22
CA VAL A 120 -2.50 4.39 9.59
C VAL A 120 -3.69 5.19 10.11
N VAL A 121 -4.52 5.70 9.21
CA VAL A 121 -5.70 6.50 9.55
C VAL A 121 -6.94 5.78 9.05
N VAL A 122 -7.93 5.59 9.92
CA VAL A 122 -9.23 5.00 9.58
C VAL A 122 -10.33 5.95 10.01
N THR A 123 -11.27 6.23 9.11
CA THR A 123 -12.42 7.06 9.42
C THR A 123 -13.72 6.31 9.13
N ALA A 124 -14.63 6.30 10.10
CA ALA A 124 -16.04 5.98 9.90
C ALA A 124 -16.83 7.25 9.70
N SER A 125 -17.75 7.29 8.75
CA SER A 125 -18.65 8.41 8.50
C SER A 125 -20.10 7.97 8.32
N TYR A 126 -21.05 8.82 8.70
CA TYR A 126 -22.48 8.61 8.50
C TYR A 126 -23.00 9.54 7.40
N VAL A 127 -23.62 8.97 6.39
CA VAL A 127 -24.29 9.72 5.32
C VAL A 127 -25.76 9.38 5.29
N SER A 128 -26.62 10.39 5.48
CA SER A 128 -28.07 10.28 5.24
C SER A 128 -28.40 10.53 3.77
N LYS A 129 -29.55 10.04 3.31
CA LYS A 129 -30.08 10.30 1.96
C LYS A 129 -30.12 11.80 1.62
N ASP A 130 -30.47 12.64 2.59
CA ASP A 130 -30.59 14.09 2.41
C ASP A 130 -29.24 14.78 2.12
N ASN A 131 -28.14 14.14 2.49
CA ASN A 131 -26.79 14.65 2.25
C ASN A 131 -26.21 14.23 0.90
N ILE A 132 -26.86 13.33 0.15
CA ILE A 132 -26.36 12.82 -1.14
C ILE A 132 -26.14 13.95 -2.16
N PRO A 133 -27.12 14.87 -2.42
CA PRO A 133 -26.92 15.95 -3.40
C PRO A 133 -25.72 16.84 -3.05
N PHE A 134 -25.55 17.16 -1.76
CA PHE A 134 -24.41 17.96 -1.29
C PHE A 134 -23.07 17.26 -1.56
N LEU A 135 -22.99 15.96 -1.34
CA LEU A 135 -21.75 15.19 -1.57
C LEU A 135 -21.45 15.01 -3.07
N GLU A 136 -22.49 14.89 -3.90
CA GLU A 136 -22.34 14.84 -5.37
C GLU A 136 -21.83 16.16 -5.91
N GLU A 137 -22.33 17.31 -5.44
CA GLU A 137 -21.85 18.65 -5.80
C GLU A 137 -20.37 18.83 -5.45
N LEU A 138 -19.90 18.26 -4.34
CA LEU A 138 -18.51 18.28 -3.93
C LEU A 138 -17.63 17.28 -4.70
N GLY A 139 -18.19 16.44 -5.56
CA GLY A 139 -17.46 15.45 -6.34
C GLY A 139 -16.95 14.24 -5.53
N VAL A 140 -17.57 13.95 -4.38
CA VAL A 140 -17.18 12.83 -3.50
C VAL A 140 -17.25 11.48 -4.22
N ARG A 141 -18.17 11.33 -5.18
CA ARG A 141 -18.31 10.12 -6.01
C ARG A 141 -17.02 9.70 -6.71
N ASP A 142 -16.20 10.67 -7.12
CA ASP A 142 -14.94 10.46 -7.84
C ASP A 142 -13.72 10.62 -6.90
N SER A 143 -13.85 10.24 -5.64
CA SER A 143 -12.84 10.44 -4.56
C SER A 143 -11.42 10.01 -4.94
N LYS A 144 -11.27 8.93 -5.70
CA LYS A 144 -9.97 8.42 -6.19
C LYS A 144 -9.24 9.36 -7.15
N LYS A 145 -9.99 10.19 -7.88
CA LYS A 145 -9.44 11.13 -8.86
C LYS A 145 -9.02 12.46 -8.23
N LEU A 146 -9.44 12.71 -6.97
CA LEU A 146 -9.13 13.96 -6.30
C LEU A 146 -7.64 14.04 -5.96
N THR A 147 -7.02 15.17 -6.31
CA THR A 147 -5.66 15.49 -5.90
C THR A 147 -5.62 15.83 -4.41
N ASP A 148 -4.44 15.74 -3.78
CA ASP A 148 -4.27 16.13 -2.37
C ASP A 148 -4.69 17.58 -2.12
N GLN A 149 -4.39 18.49 -3.04
CA GLN A 149 -4.81 19.89 -2.94
C GLN A 149 -6.34 20.01 -2.93
N LYS A 150 -7.04 19.29 -3.81
CA LYS A 150 -8.51 19.29 -3.85
C LYS A 150 -9.12 18.69 -2.60
N ILE A 151 -8.50 17.67 -2.02
CA ILE A 151 -8.91 17.07 -0.75
C ILE A 151 -8.81 18.09 0.39
N LEU A 152 -7.72 18.87 0.44
CA LEU A 152 -7.56 19.92 1.44
C LEU A 152 -8.62 21.04 1.34
N GLU A 153 -9.21 21.26 0.16
CA GLU A 153 -10.31 22.23 -0.07
C GLU A 153 -11.69 21.64 0.26
N VAL A 154 -11.94 20.38 -0.13
CA VAL A 154 -13.27 19.75 -0.09
C VAL A 154 -13.60 19.18 1.28
N VAL A 155 -12.65 18.47 1.91
CA VAL A 155 -12.90 17.76 3.17
C VAL A 155 -13.30 18.69 4.32
N PRO A 156 -12.75 19.92 4.48
CA PRO A 156 -13.26 20.86 5.48
C PRO A 156 -14.76 21.20 5.34
N LYS A 157 -15.33 21.11 4.14
CA LYS A 157 -16.76 21.29 3.89
C LYS A 157 -17.55 20.04 4.31
N ILE A 158 -17.01 18.86 3.99
CA ILE A 158 -17.61 17.56 4.35
C ILE A 158 -17.71 17.41 5.86
N ILE A 159 -16.64 17.63 6.61
CA ILE A 159 -16.59 17.42 8.07
C ILE A 159 -17.49 18.39 8.87
N LYS A 160 -17.91 19.52 8.26
CA LYS A 160 -18.89 20.43 8.87
C LYS A 160 -20.31 19.88 8.84
N LYS A 161 -20.63 18.98 7.90
CA LYS A 161 -22.00 18.52 7.67
C LYS A 161 -22.17 17.02 7.93
N ILE A 162 -21.14 16.23 7.68
CA ILE A 162 -21.17 14.77 7.78
C ILE A 162 -20.57 14.34 9.11
N PRO A 163 -21.35 13.65 9.98
CA PRO A 163 -20.80 13.04 11.19
C PRO A 163 -19.75 12.01 10.89
N TYR A 164 -18.62 12.04 11.61
CA TYR A 164 -17.52 11.13 11.42
C TYR A 164 -16.77 10.85 12.74
N GLU A 165 -16.01 9.77 12.74
CA GLU A 165 -15.02 9.40 13.75
C GLU A 165 -13.76 8.95 13.09
N THR A 166 -12.63 9.54 13.46
CA THR A 166 -11.30 9.19 12.91
C THR A 166 -10.42 8.60 14.00
N VAL A 167 -9.80 7.47 13.70
CA VAL A 167 -8.78 6.84 14.54
C VAL A 167 -7.43 6.95 13.83
N ILE A 168 -6.47 7.58 14.49
CA ILE A 168 -5.08 7.70 14.03
C ILE A 168 -4.27 6.67 14.79
N TYR A 169 -3.67 5.71 14.09
CA TYR A 169 -2.74 4.75 14.65
C TYR A 169 -1.33 5.20 14.33
N THR A 170 -0.70 5.82 15.30
CA THR A 170 0.62 6.45 15.13
C THR A 170 1.71 5.43 14.82
N ASN A 171 2.84 5.88 14.28
CA ASN A 171 3.98 5.00 14.07
C ASN A 171 4.51 4.38 15.37
N THR A 172 4.45 5.13 16.48
CA THR A 172 4.81 4.61 17.80
C THR A 172 3.89 3.49 18.24
N ASP A 173 2.56 3.67 18.13
CA ASP A 173 1.58 2.63 18.47
C ASP A 173 1.76 1.40 17.58
N TYR A 174 1.98 1.62 16.28
CA TYR A 174 2.23 0.55 15.31
C TYR A 174 3.46 -0.28 15.68
N ASN A 175 4.56 0.36 16.02
CA ASN A 175 5.82 -0.30 16.34
C ASN A 175 5.83 -0.95 17.72
N ASN A 176 4.90 -0.58 18.63
CA ASN A 176 4.70 -1.21 19.92
C ASN A 176 3.97 -2.58 19.82
N HIS A 177 3.39 -2.87 18.64
CA HIS A 177 2.65 -4.12 18.37
C HIS A 177 3.21 -4.86 17.14
N PRO A 178 4.48 -5.28 17.16
CA PRO A 178 5.13 -5.94 16.02
C PRO A 178 4.47 -7.28 15.65
N GLU A 179 3.73 -7.90 16.58
CA GLU A 179 2.97 -9.14 16.40
C GLU A 179 1.67 -8.94 15.57
N TYR A 180 1.23 -7.70 15.36
CA TYR A 180 0.03 -7.43 14.58
C TYR A 180 0.36 -7.33 13.09
N ASN A 181 -0.25 -8.20 12.29
CA ASN A 181 -0.25 -7.98 10.85
C ASN A 181 -1.18 -6.82 10.47
N MET A 182 -0.99 -6.25 9.27
CA MET A 182 -1.76 -5.09 8.80
C MET A 182 -3.27 -5.34 8.80
N ASN A 183 -3.75 -6.54 8.49
CA ASN A 183 -5.17 -6.85 8.51
C ASN A 183 -5.75 -6.84 9.94
N LYS A 184 -5.00 -7.29 10.96
CA LYS A 184 -5.41 -7.18 12.37
C LYS A 184 -5.49 -5.71 12.78
N VAL A 185 -4.49 -4.89 12.41
CA VAL A 185 -4.49 -3.44 12.65
C VAL A 185 -5.74 -2.81 12.02
N LYS A 186 -5.98 -3.04 10.73
CA LYS A 186 -7.16 -2.52 10.02
C LYS A 186 -8.46 -2.93 10.72
N ALA A 187 -8.65 -4.21 11.04
CA ALA A 187 -9.85 -4.69 11.70
C ALA A 187 -10.13 -3.97 13.04
N ILE A 188 -9.10 -3.81 13.87
CA ILE A 188 -9.20 -3.10 15.15
C ILE A 188 -9.60 -1.63 14.93
N LEU A 189 -8.97 -0.95 13.97
CA LEU A 189 -9.21 0.47 13.72
C LEU A 189 -10.60 0.73 13.13
N HIS A 190 -11.06 -0.08 12.18
CA HIS A 190 -12.43 0.01 11.64
C HIS A 190 -13.47 -0.20 12.74
N ASN A 191 -13.30 -1.23 13.56
CA ASN A 191 -14.20 -1.48 14.68
C ASN A 191 -14.22 -0.29 15.67
N LYS A 192 -13.05 0.26 16.02
CA LYS A 192 -12.96 1.44 16.91
C LYS A 192 -13.64 2.66 16.29
N ALA A 193 -13.42 2.95 15.01
CA ALA A 193 -14.00 4.10 14.32
C ALA A 193 -15.54 3.98 14.25
N ILE A 194 -16.08 2.81 13.89
CA ILE A 194 -17.52 2.57 13.82
C ILE A 194 -18.16 2.71 15.21
N LEU A 195 -17.61 2.05 16.23
CA LEU A 195 -18.13 2.14 17.59
C LEU A 195 -18.02 3.56 18.17
N GLY A 196 -16.92 4.27 17.85
CA GLY A 196 -16.73 5.66 18.25
C GLY A 196 -17.75 6.59 17.63
N LEU A 197 -18.03 6.42 16.33
CA LEU A 197 -19.07 7.20 15.64
C LEU A 197 -20.46 6.93 16.24
N MET A 198 -20.81 5.68 16.47
CA MET A 198 -22.12 5.29 17.03
C MET A 198 -22.36 5.80 18.46
N LYS A 199 -21.29 6.03 19.23
CA LYS A 199 -21.41 6.65 20.56
C LYS A 199 -21.78 8.14 20.53
N LYS A 200 -21.50 8.82 19.40
CA LYS A 200 -21.76 10.27 19.29
C LYS A 200 -23.23 10.60 19.13
N ASN A 201 -23.97 9.76 18.37
CA ASN A 201 -25.39 9.98 18.08
C ASN A 201 -26.10 8.64 17.79
N ASN A 202 -27.38 8.61 18.03
CA ASN A 202 -28.25 7.51 17.63
C ASN A 202 -28.65 7.70 16.16
N PHE A 203 -27.85 7.17 15.24
CA PHE A 203 -28.08 7.29 13.80
C PHE A 203 -29.16 6.32 13.32
N ASN A 204 -30.09 6.83 12.49
CA ASN A 204 -30.98 5.96 11.72
C ASN A 204 -30.25 5.54 10.42
N TYR A 205 -29.75 4.31 10.37
CA TYR A 205 -28.99 3.79 9.23
C TYR A 205 -29.58 2.45 8.75
N ASP A 206 -29.52 2.26 7.43
CA ASP A 206 -29.95 1.02 6.78
C ASP A 206 -28.82 -0.02 6.81
N LYS A 207 -27.55 0.44 6.65
CA LYS A 207 -26.36 -0.45 6.53
C LYS A 207 -25.11 0.18 7.15
N VAL A 208 -24.20 -0.74 7.58
CA VAL A 208 -22.82 -0.41 7.89
C VAL A 208 -21.93 -1.13 6.88
N VAL A 209 -21.07 -0.39 6.13
CA VAL A 209 -20.31 -0.87 5.00
C VAL A 209 -18.82 -0.65 5.22
N ILE A 210 -18.01 -1.68 4.95
CA ILE A 210 -16.54 -1.61 4.95
C ILE A 210 -16.01 -2.12 3.61
N ASP A 211 -14.96 -1.47 3.08
CA ASP A 211 -14.22 -2.03 1.95
C ASP A 211 -13.56 -3.36 2.33
N GLN A 212 -13.82 -4.41 1.54
CA GLN A 212 -13.41 -5.76 1.89
C GLN A 212 -11.91 -5.95 1.66
N PHE A 213 -11.12 -5.84 2.70
CA PHE A 213 -9.68 -6.12 2.68
C PHE A 213 -9.30 -7.55 3.13
N CYS A 214 -10.24 -8.26 3.75
CA CYS A 214 -10.11 -9.67 4.11
C CYS A 214 -11.49 -10.35 4.18
N TYR A 215 -11.52 -11.68 4.30
CA TYR A 215 -12.79 -12.39 4.51
C TYR A 215 -13.42 -12.04 5.86
N PRO A 216 -14.77 -11.93 5.96
CA PRO A 216 -15.46 -11.59 7.20
C PRO A 216 -15.06 -12.47 8.40
N ARG A 217 -14.84 -13.78 8.19
CA ARG A 217 -14.35 -14.71 9.21
C ARG A 217 -13.02 -14.24 9.81
N ASN A 218 -12.09 -13.77 8.96
CA ASN A 218 -10.77 -13.31 9.41
C ASN A 218 -10.89 -11.97 10.13
N TYR A 219 -11.72 -11.03 9.63
CA TYR A 219 -12.01 -9.76 10.29
C TYR A 219 -12.47 -9.98 11.74
N PHE A 220 -13.51 -10.79 11.94
CA PHE A 220 -14.02 -11.11 13.28
C PHE A 220 -13.03 -11.96 14.11
N GLY A 221 -12.21 -12.77 13.45
CA GLY A 221 -11.12 -13.52 14.08
C GLY A 221 -10.07 -12.60 14.72
N TYR A 222 -9.70 -11.51 14.04
CA TYR A 222 -8.78 -10.51 14.58
C TYR A 222 -9.34 -9.72 15.77
N LEU A 223 -10.66 -9.68 15.92
CA LEU A 223 -11.34 -8.95 16.99
C LEU A 223 -11.74 -9.80 18.19
N LYS A 224 -11.32 -11.08 18.26
CA LYS A 224 -11.71 -11.99 19.35
C LYS A 224 -11.36 -11.47 20.75
N GLU A 225 -10.26 -10.72 20.87
CA GLU A 225 -9.77 -10.16 22.14
C GLU A 225 -10.37 -8.77 22.43
N SER A 226 -11.19 -8.24 21.52
CA SER A 226 -11.81 -6.93 21.70
C SER A 226 -13.06 -7.02 22.57
N ASN A 227 -13.16 -6.17 23.59
CA ASN A 227 -14.31 -6.16 24.52
C ASN A 227 -15.65 -5.86 23.81
N ASN A 228 -15.63 -5.00 22.77
CA ASN A 228 -16.80 -4.61 22.01
C ASN A 228 -16.54 -4.78 20.52
N VAL A 229 -17.40 -5.53 19.84
CA VAL A 229 -17.30 -5.79 18.40
C VAL A 229 -18.62 -5.51 17.72
N PHE A 230 -18.61 -4.59 16.78
CA PHE A 230 -19.76 -4.36 15.90
C PHE A 230 -19.85 -5.47 14.85
N ARG A 231 -21.00 -6.14 14.72
CA ARG A 231 -21.11 -7.37 13.92
C ARG A 231 -21.97 -7.24 12.65
N LYS A 232 -22.88 -6.25 12.59
CA LYS A 232 -23.78 -6.07 11.43
C LYS A 232 -23.10 -5.25 10.34
N ILE A 233 -22.10 -5.84 9.67
CA ILE A 233 -21.27 -5.20 8.64
C ILE A 233 -21.50 -5.87 7.30
N ASP A 234 -21.75 -5.06 6.28
CA ASP A 234 -21.72 -5.47 4.86
C ASP A 234 -20.30 -5.25 4.34
N PHE A 235 -19.62 -6.34 3.96
CA PHE A 235 -18.30 -6.28 3.32
C PHE A 235 -18.49 -6.31 1.80
N THR A 236 -17.97 -5.31 1.10
CA THR A 236 -18.00 -5.26 -0.36
C THR A 236 -16.70 -4.70 -0.91
N THR A 237 -16.24 -5.25 -2.01
CA THR A 237 -15.01 -4.77 -2.68
C THR A 237 -15.28 -3.47 -3.43
N LYS A 238 -14.31 -2.56 -3.46
CA LYS A 238 -14.44 -1.22 -4.05
C LYS A 238 -15.64 -0.46 -3.45
N ALA A 239 -15.78 -0.55 -2.14
CA ALA A 239 -16.93 0.00 -1.42
C ALA A 239 -17.05 1.52 -1.59
N GLU A 240 -15.94 2.24 -1.73
CA GLU A 240 -15.89 3.68 -1.98
C GLU A 240 -16.53 4.08 -3.32
N ASP A 241 -16.56 3.19 -4.33
CA ASP A 241 -17.22 3.43 -5.62
C ASP A 241 -18.74 3.21 -5.56
N LYS A 242 -19.23 2.54 -4.50
CA LYS A 242 -20.61 2.07 -4.34
C LYS A 242 -21.36 2.81 -3.23
N CYS A 243 -20.67 3.24 -2.19
CA CYS A 243 -21.23 3.76 -0.96
C CYS A 243 -20.60 5.10 -0.57
N LEU A 244 -21.41 6.18 -0.54
CA LEU A 244 -20.91 7.53 -0.25
C LEU A 244 -20.33 7.67 1.16
N SER A 245 -20.84 6.94 2.15
CA SER A 245 -20.27 6.99 3.49
C SER A 245 -18.87 6.39 3.53
N VAL A 246 -18.57 5.34 2.74
CA VAL A 246 -17.22 4.80 2.59
C VAL A 246 -16.32 5.82 1.87
N ALA A 247 -16.81 6.43 0.78
CA ALA A 247 -16.08 7.46 0.04
C ALA A 247 -15.75 8.69 0.93
N CYS A 248 -16.68 9.14 1.76
CA CYS A 248 -16.43 10.19 2.76
C CYS A 248 -15.37 9.75 3.78
N GLY A 249 -15.46 8.53 4.29
CA GLY A 249 -14.47 7.95 5.20
C GLY A 249 -13.07 7.94 4.58
N SER A 250 -12.96 7.52 3.32
CA SER A 250 -11.72 7.55 2.52
C SER A 250 -11.12 8.95 2.41
N LEU A 251 -11.93 9.93 1.98
CA LEU A 251 -11.49 11.32 1.83
C LEU A 251 -11.03 11.94 3.15
N ILE A 252 -11.79 11.72 4.24
CA ILE A 252 -11.43 12.24 5.56
C ILE A 252 -10.15 11.58 6.06
N SER A 253 -10.01 10.26 5.92
CA SER A 253 -8.77 9.53 6.27
C SER A 253 -7.57 10.08 5.51
N ARG A 254 -7.72 10.34 4.19
CA ARG A 254 -6.65 10.89 3.36
C ARG A 254 -6.30 12.34 3.76
N TYR A 255 -7.30 13.16 4.08
CA TYR A 255 -7.10 14.52 4.58
C TYR A 255 -6.28 14.51 5.89
N VAL A 256 -6.68 13.67 6.84
CA VAL A 256 -5.98 13.56 8.12
C VAL A 256 -4.56 13.01 7.90
N PHE A 257 -4.38 12.00 7.05
CA PHE A 257 -3.07 11.46 6.70
C PHE A 257 -2.15 12.54 6.11
N ILE A 258 -2.64 13.38 5.19
CA ILE A 258 -1.86 14.49 4.62
C ILE A 258 -1.42 15.44 5.74
N LYS A 259 -2.29 15.78 6.69
CA LYS A 259 -1.95 16.65 7.83
C LYS A 259 -0.93 16.02 8.76
N GLU A 260 -1.00 14.72 9.01
CA GLU A 260 -0.01 14.00 9.82
C GLU A 260 1.34 13.91 9.10
N MET A 261 1.36 13.65 7.78
CA MET A 261 2.59 13.69 6.98
C MET A 261 3.24 15.08 6.98
N ASP A 262 2.44 16.16 6.94
CA ASP A 262 2.94 17.54 7.07
C ASP A 262 3.58 17.81 8.44
N LYS A 263 3.00 17.29 9.53
CA LYS A 263 3.60 17.37 10.87
C LYS A 263 4.96 16.67 10.92
N ILE A 264 5.05 15.46 10.34
CA ILE A 264 6.31 14.71 10.27
C ILE A 264 7.33 15.48 9.42
N SER A 265 6.90 16.04 8.29
CA SER A 265 7.76 16.84 7.40
C SER A 265 8.32 18.06 8.12
N LYS A 266 7.50 18.77 8.90
CA LYS A 266 7.94 19.91 9.72
C LYS A 266 8.93 19.47 10.80
N MET A 267 8.68 18.35 11.47
CA MET A 267 9.58 17.79 12.49
C MET A 267 10.96 17.43 11.90
N LEU A 268 10.99 16.89 10.68
CA LEU A 268 12.21 16.45 10.01
C LEU A 268 12.90 17.58 9.22
N GLY A 269 12.22 18.72 9.02
CA GLY A 269 12.72 19.85 8.25
C GLY A 269 12.81 19.60 6.73
N ALA A 270 12.08 18.60 6.22
CA ALA A 270 12.04 18.25 4.80
C ALA A 270 10.73 17.55 4.43
N PRO A 271 10.23 17.69 3.18
CA PRO A 271 9.03 17.00 2.73
C PRO A 271 9.20 15.47 2.75
N VAL A 272 8.34 14.78 3.49
CA VAL A 272 8.39 13.31 3.62
C VAL A 272 7.72 12.66 2.41
N PRO A 273 8.41 11.77 1.67
CA PRO A 273 7.84 11.07 0.53
C PRO A 273 6.81 10.02 0.98
N LYS A 274 5.74 9.85 0.18
CA LYS A 274 4.71 8.82 0.37
C LYS A 274 5.12 7.50 -0.27
N GLY A 275 4.45 6.42 0.14
CA GLY A 275 4.69 5.07 -0.36
C GLY A 275 5.85 4.36 0.33
N ALA A 276 6.47 3.39 -0.37
CA ALA A 276 7.56 2.54 0.14
C ALA A 276 8.63 2.24 -0.94
N GLY A 277 8.73 3.11 -1.96
CA GLY A 277 9.67 2.95 -3.07
C GLY A 277 11.07 3.50 -2.78
N ILE A 278 11.92 3.54 -3.81
CA ILE A 278 13.35 3.94 -3.73
C ILE A 278 13.53 5.33 -3.12
N LYS A 279 12.71 6.32 -3.51
CA LYS A 279 12.77 7.68 -2.96
C LYS A 279 12.56 7.70 -1.44
N VAL A 280 11.74 6.77 -0.92
CA VAL A 280 11.51 6.61 0.52
C VAL A 280 12.74 6.01 1.20
N ASP A 281 13.40 5.03 0.57
CA ASP A 281 14.64 4.45 1.08
C ASP A 281 15.76 5.51 1.17
N GLU A 282 15.93 6.33 0.12
CA GLU A 282 16.92 7.41 0.04
C GLU A 282 16.68 8.46 1.13
N PHE A 283 15.45 8.97 1.22
CA PHE A 283 15.04 9.90 2.26
C PHE A 283 15.26 9.33 3.66
N GLY A 284 14.91 8.05 3.87
CA GLY A 284 15.13 7.34 5.12
C GLY A 284 16.59 7.29 5.54
N LYS A 285 17.51 7.04 4.59
CA LYS A 285 18.97 7.08 4.84
C LYS A 285 19.45 8.46 5.26
N GLU A 286 18.95 9.53 4.62
CA GLU A 286 19.30 10.91 4.95
C GLU A 286 18.85 11.29 6.37
N ILE A 287 17.61 10.99 6.74
CA ILE A 287 17.12 11.32 8.08
C ILE A 287 17.77 10.48 9.18
N VAL A 288 18.07 9.21 8.92
CA VAL A 288 18.84 8.38 9.88
C VAL A 288 20.26 8.92 10.04
N LYS A 289 20.91 9.39 8.99
CA LYS A 289 22.21 10.05 9.07
C LYS A 289 22.16 11.34 9.91
N LYS A 290 21.08 12.12 9.80
CA LYS A 290 20.90 13.42 10.47
C LYS A 290 20.46 13.28 11.93
N TYR A 291 19.52 12.38 12.22
CA TYR A 291 18.83 12.31 13.51
C TYR A 291 19.08 10.99 14.27
N GLY A 292 19.85 10.05 13.69
CA GLY A 292 20.05 8.72 14.25
C GLY A 292 18.88 7.76 13.93
N LYS A 293 19.11 6.45 14.15
CA LYS A 293 18.14 5.39 13.81
C LYS A 293 16.81 5.47 14.55
N ASP A 294 16.83 6.01 15.78
CA ASP A 294 15.64 6.04 16.64
C ASP A 294 14.54 6.96 16.12
N ILE A 295 14.85 7.88 15.21
CA ILE A 295 13.86 8.72 14.55
C ILE A 295 12.81 7.90 13.80
N LEU A 296 13.18 6.74 13.23
CA LEU A 296 12.28 5.85 12.51
C LEU A 296 11.18 5.29 13.40
N LYS A 297 11.43 5.09 14.70
CA LYS A 297 10.42 4.58 15.65
C LYS A 297 9.20 5.50 15.72
N LYS A 298 9.40 6.80 15.55
CA LYS A 298 8.34 7.83 15.62
C LYS A 298 7.74 8.19 14.27
N THR A 299 8.45 7.91 13.17
CA THR A 299 8.11 8.43 11.84
C THR A 299 7.77 7.35 10.82
N ALA A 300 8.16 6.09 11.06
CA ALA A 300 8.06 5.00 10.10
C ALA A 300 7.49 3.71 10.72
N LYS A 301 6.98 2.84 9.85
CA LYS A 301 6.51 1.47 10.20
C LYS A 301 7.66 0.49 10.05
N LEU A 302 8.26 0.07 11.18
CA LEU A 302 9.54 -0.66 11.21
C LEU A 302 9.50 -2.08 10.61
N ASN A 303 8.33 -2.68 10.43
CA ASN A 303 8.19 -3.99 9.81
C ASN A 303 8.25 -3.96 8.27
N PHE A 304 8.34 -2.78 7.65
CA PHE A 304 8.54 -2.64 6.20
C PHE A 304 9.98 -2.98 5.82
N LYS A 305 10.16 -3.62 4.67
CA LYS A 305 11.49 -3.95 4.10
C LYS A 305 12.42 -2.73 3.90
N ASN A 306 11.84 -1.53 3.88
CA ASN A 306 12.57 -0.26 3.85
C ASN A 306 13.48 -0.10 5.07
N THR A 307 13.06 -0.55 6.25
CA THR A 307 13.87 -0.49 7.47
C THR A 307 15.22 -1.17 7.31
N ASP A 308 15.23 -2.40 6.80
CA ASP A 308 16.47 -3.15 6.57
C ASP A 308 17.38 -2.47 5.57
N LYS A 309 16.83 -1.96 4.46
CA LYS A 309 17.58 -1.24 3.43
C LYS A 309 18.19 0.07 3.94
N ILE A 310 17.43 0.82 4.76
CA ILE A 310 17.87 2.09 5.33
C ILE A 310 18.98 1.87 6.38
N LEU A 311 18.81 0.88 7.25
CA LEU A 311 19.71 0.64 8.36
C LEU A 311 21.00 -0.12 7.98
N LYS A 312 20.99 -0.89 6.88
CA LYS A 312 22.15 -1.64 6.41
C LYS A 312 23.39 -0.73 6.26
N ASP A 313 23.25 0.39 5.56
CA ASP A 313 24.34 1.33 5.32
C ASP A 313 24.75 2.09 6.60
N TRP A 314 23.81 2.30 7.52
CA TRP A 314 24.07 2.96 8.79
C TRP A 314 24.94 2.09 9.72
N PHE A 315 24.65 0.77 9.80
CA PHE A 315 25.45 -0.15 10.59
C PHE A 315 26.90 -0.21 10.11
N PHE A 316 27.14 -0.33 8.82
CA PHE A 316 28.51 -0.37 8.28
C PHE A 316 29.30 0.90 8.62
N LYS A 317 28.69 2.08 8.48
CA LYS A 317 29.35 3.35 8.79
C LYS A 317 29.61 3.53 10.28
N SER A 318 28.68 3.14 11.15
CA SER A 318 28.85 3.28 12.60
C SER A 318 29.94 2.36 13.14
N VAL A 319 30.04 1.13 12.64
CA VAL A 319 31.10 0.19 13.01
C VAL A 319 32.46 0.70 12.51
N PHE A 320 32.54 1.21 11.28
CA PHE A 320 33.78 1.73 10.72
C PHE A 320 34.25 2.98 11.46
N TYR A 321 33.35 3.89 11.84
CA TYR A 321 33.67 5.11 12.60
C TYR A 321 34.16 4.78 14.02
N ASN A 322 33.52 3.82 14.70
CA ASN A 322 33.98 3.34 16.00
C ASN A 322 35.34 2.65 15.92
N TYR A 323 35.60 1.89 14.85
CA TYR A 323 36.91 1.26 14.61
C TYR A 323 38.00 2.32 14.37
N LEU A 324 37.70 3.40 13.62
CA LEU A 324 38.61 4.51 13.36
C LEU A 324 38.94 5.31 14.67
N ILE A 325 37.93 5.58 15.48
CA ILE A 325 38.14 6.24 16.80
C ILE A 325 38.97 5.34 17.71
N LEU A 326 38.68 4.05 17.80
CA LEU A 326 39.48 3.11 18.58
C LEU A 326 40.92 3.02 18.06
N SER A 327 41.15 3.01 16.75
CA SER A 327 42.48 3.04 16.16
C SER A 327 43.23 4.35 16.46
N MET A 328 42.56 5.51 16.41
CA MET A 328 43.15 6.81 16.76
C MET A 328 43.54 6.91 18.24
N ILE A 329 42.73 6.33 19.14
CA ILE A 329 43.04 6.28 20.59
C ILE A 329 44.19 5.32 20.84
N CYS A 330 44.31 4.20 20.13
CA CYS A 330 45.40 3.24 20.25
C CYS A 330 46.75 3.73 19.63
N PHE A 331 46.72 4.66 18.67
CA PHE A 331 47.90 5.22 18.01
C PHE A 331 48.29 6.62 18.51
N SER A 332 47.69 7.11 19.59
CA SER A 332 48.14 8.36 20.25
C SER A 332 49.54 8.16 20.85
N PRO A 333 50.53 9.05 20.60
CA PRO A 333 51.91 8.90 21.08
C PRO A 333 52.07 9.09 22.61
N PHE A 334 51.00 9.24 23.37
CA PHE A 334 51.07 9.34 24.82
C PHE A 334 51.01 7.96 25.47
N ASN A 335 52.19 7.40 25.78
CA ASN A 335 52.45 6.11 26.42
C ASN A 335 52.00 6.01 27.90
N PHE A 336 50.93 6.66 28.34
CA PHE A 336 50.54 6.64 29.77
C PHE A 336 49.26 5.80 30.05
N PHE A 337 48.58 5.26 29.05
CA PHE A 337 47.34 4.52 29.28
C PHE A 337 47.37 3.02 28.86
N ARG A 338 48.54 2.46 28.59
CA ARG A 338 48.66 1.09 28.05
C ARG A 338 48.35 -0.01 29.05
N SER A 339 48.24 0.26 30.35
CA SER A 339 48.01 -0.80 31.38
C SER A 339 46.54 -0.97 31.79
N LYS A 340 45.61 -0.08 31.39
CA LYS A 340 44.20 -0.23 31.77
C LYS A 340 43.26 -0.69 30.65
N CYS A 341 43.66 -0.63 29.38
CA CYS A 341 42.80 -1.08 28.27
C CYS A 341 42.84 -2.59 28.02
N PHE A 342 43.88 -3.31 28.46
CA PHE A 342 44.02 -4.76 28.21
C PHE A 342 43.12 -5.62 29.11
N ASN A 343 42.63 -5.12 30.25
CA ASN A 343 41.73 -5.83 31.15
C ASN A 343 40.23 -5.64 30.84
N SER A 344 39.86 -4.67 30.00
CA SER A 344 38.48 -4.41 29.63
C SER A 344 37.99 -5.29 28.45
N THR A 345 38.91 -5.76 27.59
CA THR A 345 38.56 -6.59 26.43
C THR A 345 38.30 -8.06 26.71
N ARG A 346 38.67 -8.55 27.92
CA ARG A 346 38.39 -9.95 28.32
C ARG A 346 36.97 -10.21 28.81
N ASN A 347 36.18 -9.19 29.13
CA ASN A 347 34.81 -9.33 29.62
C ASN A 347 33.70 -9.17 28.55
N VAL A 348 34.03 -8.95 27.30
CA VAL A 348 33.01 -8.74 26.22
C VAL A 348 32.76 -10.00 25.38
N THR A 349 33.57 -11.06 25.54
CA THR A 349 33.47 -12.28 24.70
C THR A 349 32.67 -13.43 25.28
N ASN A 350 31.93 -13.24 26.39
CA ASN A 350 31.17 -14.34 27.03
C ASN A 350 29.65 -14.12 27.13
N HIS A 351 29.00 -13.47 26.16
CA HIS A 351 27.56 -13.63 25.99
C HIS A 351 27.25 -14.55 24.80
N LYS A 352 27.30 -15.84 25.11
CA LYS A 352 26.80 -16.92 24.26
C LYS A 352 25.32 -16.73 23.99
N TYR A 353 24.98 -16.70 22.71
CA TYR A 353 23.62 -16.87 22.18
C TYR A 353 23.04 -18.20 22.76
N ARG A 354 21.96 -18.08 23.52
CA ARG A 354 21.08 -19.21 23.85
C ARG A 354 19.90 -19.15 22.87
N ILE A 355 19.98 -19.96 21.83
CA ILE A 355 18.84 -20.28 20.97
C ILE A 355 17.93 -21.19 21.80
N ILE A 356 16.71 -20.76 22.06
CA ILE A 356 15.63 -21.61 22.57
C ILE A 356 14.76 -21.98 21.38
N LYS A 357 14.56 -23.29 21.22
CA LYS A 357 13.68 -23.95 20.24
C LYS A 357 12.23 -23.56 20.43
#